data_bc26d8f59f44a50dc496ebe2328db723
#
_entry.id   bc26d8f59f44a50dc496ebe2328db723
#
_cell.length_a   1.000
_cell.length_b   1.000
_cell.length_c   1.000
_cell.angle_alpha   90.00
_cell.angle_beta   90.00
_cell.angle_gamma   90.00
#
_symmetry.space_group_name_H-M   'P 1'
#
loop_
_entity.id
_entity.type
_entity.pdbx_description
1 polymer ?
#
loop_
_entity_poly.entity_id
_entity_poly.type
_entity_poly.pdbx_seq_one_letter_code
_entity_poly.pdbx_strand_id
1 'polypeptide(L)'
;MIDEAQLLTQLPNRRWFGGKGRSIAAVEVLDHVAIEETDPSLVVAVARVDYADGGAELYHLPLLVGADGATRDAFDDVSRLSVIGELMAHGATIAGRDGSFHFGGPGLDPLSPPGKGGVRAVGAEQSNTSLVLDDDVFVKFFRRVAVGQNPDLELNRLLTNEGFEFVPPHVGEIVYERADEEGSSIDLAFAQRFVADGVEGWKDTLANLRRLYDAVGDAPIEDGSIEEHAGRTLTALEELGDVTASLHVLLSREELEVEFAPEPAEHSDLKSWGESARDSLHRLVARGVKEIEEVATAIESRIDLLEELPDAGLKTRIHGDYHLGQVMRVPRGWLIIDFEGEPARALEERRAKHSPLKDAAGMVRSFAYAATAALFERASPGEPEWTRLEPWGRAWEETARERFLAAYLRTSHEGSFLPADRDAINALLDFFEIDKALYEIGYELSHRPEWVRVPLHGISRVLEREGS
;
A
#
# COMPACT_ATOMS: atom_id res chain seq x y z
N MET A 1 -3.04 -28.04 23.72
CA MET A 1 -4.05 -26.93 23.87
C MET A 1 -3.26 -25.63 23.85
N ILE A 2 -3.71 -24.62 23.09
CA ILE A 2 -3.05 -23.31 23.03
C ILE A 2 -3.15 -22.62 24.39
N ASP A 3 -2.05 -22.07 24.87
CA ASP A 3 -2.00 -21.35 26.16
C ASP A 3 -2.24 -19.85 25.94
N GLU A 4 -3.48 -19.40 26.15
CA GLU A 4 -3.90 -17.99 26.00
C GLU A 4 -3.18 -17.04 26.96
N ALA A 5 -2.77 -17.51 28.14
CA ALA A 5 -2.00 -16.72 29.09
C ALA A 5 -0.58 -16.43 28.59
N GLN A 6 0.01 -17.37 27.86
CA GLN A 6 1.28 -17.12 27.17
C GLN A 6 1.10 -16.13 26.02
N LEU A 7 0.03 -16.23 25.23
CA LEU A 7 -0.26 -15.28 24.14
C LEU A 7 -0.41 -13.85 24.69
N LEU A 8 -1.14 -13.67 25.79
CA LEU A 8 -1.32 -12.37 26.44
C LEU A 8 0.01 -11.68 26.76
N THR A 9 1.04 -12.44 27.15
CA THR A 9 2.37 -11.91 27.47
C THR A 9 3.29 -11.74 26.27
N GLN A 10 3.10 -12.52 25.21
CA GLN A 10 3.96 -12.53 24.03
C GLN A 10 3.55 -11.52 22.97
N LEU A 11 2.22 -11.34 22.74
CA LEU A 11 1.69 -10.50 21.67
C LEU A 11 2.22 -9.05 21.71
N PRO A 12 2.26 -8.34 22.85
CA PRO A 12 2.75 -6.95 22.91
C PRO A 12 4.20 -6.79 22.44
N ASN A 13 5.00 -7.86 22.52
CA ASN A 13 6.40 -7.84 22.12
C ASN A 13 6.62 -8.14 20.63
N ARG A 14 5.57 -8.57 19.92
CA ARG A 14 5.66 -8.85 18.47
C ARG A 14 5.65 -7.55 17.67
N ARG A 15 6.52 -7.47 16.65
CA ARG A 15 6.67 -6.26 15.83
C ARG A 15 5.37 -5.91 15.08
N TRP A 16 4.67 -6.91 14.60
CA TRP A 16 3.43 -6.81 13.83
C TRP A 16 2.18 -6.54 14.70
N PHE A 17 2.28 -6.61 16.04
CA PHE A 17 1.14 -6.39 16.91
C PHE A 17 0.64 -4.94 16.84
N GLY A 18 -0.62 -4.74 16.43
CA GLY A 18 -1.22 -3.42 16.23
C GLY A 18 -1.56 -2.67 17.51
N GLY A 19 -1.84 -3.40 18.60
CA GLY A 19 -2.24 -2.85 19.89
C GLY A 19 -1.10 -2.33 20.77
N LYS A 20 0.02 -1.89 20.17
CA LYS A 20 1.17 -1.33 20.91
C LYS A 20 0.76 -0.14 21.78
N GLY A 21 1.17 -0.17 23.04
CA GLY A 21 0.84 0.87 24.02
C GLY A 21 -0.54 0.74 24.66
N ARG A 22 -1.39 -0.21 24.22
CA ARG A 22 -2.67 -0.55 24.84
C ARG A 22 -2.50 -1.73 25.80
N SER A 23 -3.23 -1.72 26.91
CA SER A 23 -3.25 -2.85 27.84
C SER A 23 -4.23 -3.89 27.35
N ILE A 24 -3.76 -5.14 27.14
CA ILE A 24 -4.62 -6.28 26.81
C ILE A 24 -5.38 -6.70 28.07
N ALA A 25 -6.70 -6.82 27.96
CA ALA A 25 -7.57 -7.33 29.02
C ALA A 25 -7.72 -8.85 28.93
N ALA A 26 -7.89 -9.39 27.71
CA ALA A 26 -8.02 -10.82 27.45
C ALA A 26 -7.53 -11.18 26.04
N VAL A 27 -7.14 -12.44 25.88
CA VAL A 27 -6.93 -13.10 24.59
C VAL A 27 -7.79 -14.33 24.57
N GLU A 28 -8.60 -14.51 23.53
CA GLU A 28 -9.48 -15.65 23.33
C GLU A 28 -9.18 -16.25 21.95
N VAL A 29 -8.87 -17.55 21.91
CA VAL A 29 -8.73 -18.29 20.66
C VAL A 29 -10.11 -18.70 20.17
N LEU A 30 -10.61 -18.01 19.14
CA LEU A 30 -11.94 -18.25 18.58
C LEU A 30 -12.02 -19.61 17.89
N ASP A 31 -11.05 -19.92 17.03
CA ASP A 31 -10.93 -21.21 16.36
C ASP A 31 -9.48 -21.52 15.97
N HIS A 32 -9.18 -22.81 15.74
CA HIS A 32 -7.86 -23.24 15.34
C HIS A 32 -7.87 -24.62 14.70
N VAL A 33 -6.87 -24.89 13.86
CA VAL A 33 -6.61 -26.23 13.30
C VAL A 33 -5.13 -26.58 13.44
N ALA A 34 -4.85 -27.86 13.77
CA ALA A 34 -3.51 -28.40 13.62
C ALA A 34 -3.31 -28.79 12.16
N ILE A 35 -2.34 -28.17 11.49
CA ILE A 35 -1.99 -28.48 10.10
C ILE A 35 -0.84 -29.49 10.02
N GLU A 36 -0.14 -29.72 11.12
CA GLU A 36 0.89 -30.75 11.26
C GLU A 36 0.88 -31.28 12.72
N GLU A 37 0.60 -32.57 12.87
CA GLU A 37 0.49 -33.23 14.19
C GLU A 37 1.86 -33.79 14.63
N THR A 38 2.83 -32.92 14.85
CA THR A 38 4.16 -33.25 15.40
C THR A 38 4.33 -32.63 16.78
N ASP A 39 5.46 -32.79 17.43
CA ASP A 39 5.77 -32.07 18.68
C ASP A 39 6.99 -31.15 18.44
N PRO A 40 6.80 -29.84 18.46
CA PRO A 40 5.53 -29.10 18.58
C PRO A 40 4.65 -29.23 17.34
N SER A 41 3.33 -29.22 17.51
CA SER A 41 2.35 -29.14 16.43
C SER A 41 2.35 -27.77 15.78
N LEU A 42 2.22 -27.71 14.43
CA LEU A 42 1.96 -26.47 13.73
C LEU A 42 0.45 -26.23 13.66
N VAL A 43 0.03 -25.09 14.17
CA VAL A 43 -1.40 -24.71 14.32
C VAL A 43 -1.64 -23.37 13.67
N VAL A 44 -2.74 -23.24 12.92
CA VAL A 44 -3.28 -21.97 12.45
C VAL A 44 -4.47 -21.61 13.32
N ALA A 45 -4.46 -20.42 13.92
CA ALA A 45 -5.49 -19.97 14.84
C ALA A 45 -5.98 -18.55 14.48
N VAL A 46 -7.27 -18.30 14.76
CA VAL A 46 -7.88 -16.97 14.80
C VAL A 46 -8.16 -16.64 16.26
N ALA A 47 -7.64 -15.52 16.73
CA ALA A 47 -7.80 -15.07 18.11
C ALA A 47 -8.38 -13.66 18.18
N ARG A 48 -9.16 -13.42 19.23
CA ARG A 48 -9.66 -12.10 19.60
C ARG A 48 -8.81 -11.56 20.75
N VAL A 49 -8.41 -10.31 20.64
CA VAL A 49 -7.70 -9.57 21.68
C VAL A 49 -8.58 -8.44 22.15
N ASP A 50 -9.03 -8.49 23.38
CA ASP A 50 -9.80 -7.43 24.05
C ASP A 50 -8.85 -6.49 24.80
N TYR A 51 -9.11 -5.18 24.73
CA TYR A 51 -8.29 -4.16 25.38
C TYR A 51 -8.98 -3.55 26.60
N ALA A 52 -8.19 -3.19 27.62
CA ALA A 52 -8.70 -2.62 28.87
C ALA A 52 -9.38 -1.24 28.70
N ASP A 53 -9.00 -0.50 27.66
CA ASP A 53 -9.60 0.78 27.27
C ASP A 53 -10.84 0.63 26.37
N GLY A 54 -11.27 -0.60 26.13
CA GLY A 54 -12.40 -0.97 25.28
C GLY A 54 -11.98 -1.31 23.83
N GLY A 55 -12.92 -1.95 23.14
CA GLY A 55 -12.68 -2.45 21.79
C GLY A 55 -11.92 -3.78 21.75
N ALA A 56 -11.95 -4.42 20.58
CA ALA A 56 -11.28 -5.67 20.32
C ALA A 56 -10.71 -5.69 18.91
N GLU A 57 -9.70 -6.53 18.69
CA GLU A 57 -9.10 -6.79 17.38
C GLU A 57 -8.98 -8.29 17.16
N LEU A 58 -9.06 -8.71 15.88
CA LEU A 58 -8.82 -10.10 15.49
C LEU A 58 -7.39 -10.27 14.98
N TYR A 59 -6.80 -11.39 15.33
CA TYR A 59 -5.44 -11.73 14.92
C TYR A 59 -5.38 -13.15 14.34
N HIS A 60 -4.65 -13.29 13.26
CA HIS A 60 -4.24 -14.57 12.71
C HIS A 60 -2.89 -14.98 13.32
N LEU A 61 -2.87 -16.13 13.94
CA LEU A 61 -1.73 -16.66 14.70
C LEU A 61 -1.30 -18.02 14.15
N PRO A 62 -0.29 -18.09 13.28
CA PRO A 62 0.44 -19.34 13.04
C PRO A 62 1.31 -19.66 14.27
N LEU A 63 1.07 -20.80 14.92
CA LEU A 63 1.67 -21.15 16.20
C LEU A 63 2.35 -22.52 16.14
N LEU A 64 3.43 -22.68 16.91
CA LEU A 64 4.00 -23.96 17.29
C LEU A 64 3.57 -24.25 18.73
N VAL A 65 2.85 -25.37 18.92
CA VAL A 65 2.26 -25.77 20.22
C VAL A 65 2.86 -27.10 20.67
N GLY A 66 3.63 -27.08 21.75
CA GLY A 66 4.23 -28.27 22.33
C GLY A 66 3.23 -29.15 23.10
N ALA A 67 3.55 -30.41 23.29
CA ALA A 67 2.75 -31.34 24.08
C ALA A 67 2.58 -30.89 25.54
N ASP A 68 3.53 -30.08 26.05
CA ASP A 68 3.49 -29.45 27.40
C ASP A 68 2.65 -28.16 27.39
N GLY A 69 2.07 -27.75 26.25
CA GLY A 69 1.30 -26.50 26.10
C GLY A 69 2.15 -25.29 25.81
N ALA A 70 3.48 -25.41 25.70
CA ALA A 70 4.33 -24.28 25.30
C ALA A 70 3.92 -23.79 23.92
N THR A 71 3.57 -22.50 23.84
CA THR A 71 3.03 -21.86 22.62
C THR A 71 3.98 -20.76 22.16
N ARG A 72 4.38 -20.78 20.89
CA ARG A 72 5.24 -19.76 20.26
C ARG A 72 4.81 -19.47 18.83
N ASP A 73 5.18 -18.31 18.31
CA ASP A 73 4.92 -17.93 16.91
C ASP A 73 5.69 -18.88 15.96
N ALA A 74 5.02 -19.38 14.92
CA ALA A 74 5.65 -20.28 13.95
C ALA A 74 6.74 -19.60 13.11
N PHE A 75 6.72 -18.26 13.00
CA PHE A 75 7.78 -17.49 12.35
C PHE A 75 9.10 -17.44 13.14
N ASP A 76 9.11 -17.94 14.39
CA ASP A 76 10.36 -18.18 15.12
C ASP A 76 11.12 -19.41 14.56
N ASP A 77 10.44 -20.27 13.77
CA ASP A 77 11.00 -21.43 13.05
C ASP A 77 10.29 -21.61 11.70
N VAL A 78 10.62 -20.75 10.74
CA VAL A 78 9.94 -20.68 9.43
C VAL A 78 10.02 -21.97 8.62
N SER A 79 10.99 -22.88 8.90
CA SER A 79 11.12 -24.14 8.19
C SER A 79 9.86 -25.01 8.31
N ARG A 80 9.11 -24.85 9.40
CA ARG A 80 7.86 -25.57 9.67
C ARG A 80 6.70 -25.09 8.80
N LEU A 81 6.81 -23.90 8.21
CA LEU A 81 5.75 -23.30 7.37
C LEU A 81 5.74 -23.83 5.92
N SER A 82 6.69 -24.72 5.55
CA SER A 82 6.70 -25.35 4.21
C SER A 82 5.42 -26.11 3.88
N VAL A 83 4.81 -26.75 4.87
CA VAL A 83 3.57 -27.52 4.70
C VAL A 83 2.39 -26.64 4.19
N ILE A 84 2.42 -25.34 4.43
CA ILE A 84 1.40 -24.42 3.91
C ILE A 84 1.37 -24.40 2.39
N GLY A 85 2.54 -24.43 1.74
CA GLY A 85 2.62 -24.56 0.28
C GLY A 85 2.02 -25.88 -0.24
N GLU A 86 2.23 -27.00 0.48
CA GLU A 86 1.62 -28.27 0.14
C GLU A 86 0.10 -28.26 0.31
N LEU A 87 -0.41 -27.67 1.39
CA LEU A 87 -1.85 -27.54 1.62
C LEU A 87 -2.51 -26.66 0.55
N MET A 88 -1.89 -25.54 0.17
CA MET A 88 -2.38 -24.68 -0.91
C MET A 88 -2.37 -25.41 -2.26
N ALA A 89 -1.29 -26.16 -2.57
CA ALA A 89 -1.19 -26.92 -3.82
C ALA A 89 -2.27 -28.00 -3.97
N HIS A 90 -2.76 -28.54 -2.85
CA HIS A 90 -3.80 -29.57 -2.85
C HIS A 90 -5.22 -29.01 -2.66
N GLY A 91 -5.38 -27.70 -2.46
CA GLY A 91 -6.69 -27.10 -2.18
C GLY A 91 -7.32 -27.67 -0.90
N ALA A 92 -6.52 -27.80 0.16
CA ALA A 92 -6.94 -28.47 1.38
C ALA A 92 -7.97 -27.66 2.15
N THR A 93 -8.98 -28.37 2.71
CA THR A 93 -9.95 -27.79 3.66
C THR A 93 -9.86 -28.57 4.95
N ILE A 94 -9.64 -27.88 6.07
CA ILE A 94 -9.50 -28.48 7.39
C ILE A 94 -10.57 -27.89 8.30
N ALA A 95 -11.43 -28.75 8.87
CA ALA A 95 -12.47 -28.33 9.79
C ALA A 95 -11.87 -27.91 11.15
N GLY A 96 -12.22 -26.70 11.58
CA GLY A 96 -12.01 -26.23 12.93
C GLY A 96 -13.14 -26.66 13.86
N ARG A 97 -13.25 -25.98 15.02
CA ARG A 97 -14.34 -26.17 15.97
C ARG A 97 -15.62 -25.45 15.51
N ASP A 98 -15.47 -24.22 15.09
CA ASP A 98 -16.58 -23.28 14.81
C ASP A 98 -16.56 -22.79 13.34
N GLY A 99 -15.70 -23.38 12.49
CA GLY A 99 -15.57 -23.04 11.10
C GLY A 99 -14.66 -23.99 10.31
N SER A 100 -14.20 -23.53 9.16
CA SER A 100 -13.29 -24.29 8.28
C SER A 100 -12.16 -23.39 7.78
N PHE A 101 -10.96 -23.95 7.70
CA PHE A 101 -9.78 -23.30 7.15
C PHE A 101 -9.53 -23.85 5.74
N HIS A 102 -9.59 -22.97 4.75
CA HIS A 102 -9.39 -23.29 3.34
C HIS A 102 -8.02 -22.83 2.88
N PHE A 103 -7.24 -23.73 2.28
CA PHE A 103 -5.92 -23.48 1.72
C PHE A 103 -5.99 -23.68 0.22
N GLY A 104 -5.58 -22.72 -0.58
CA GLY A 104 -5.63 -22.76 -2.03
C GLY A 104 -6.49 -21.65 -2.61
N GLY A 105 -6.60 -21.57 -3.92
CA GLY A 105 -7.40 -20.58 -4.62
C GLY A 105 -8.26 -21.20 -5.70
N PRO A 106 -9.44 -20.62 -6.01
CA PRO A 106 -10.31 -21.13 -7.06
C PRO A 106 -9.64 -20.98 -8.43
N GLY A 107 -9.56 -22.11 -9.19
CA GLY A 107 -9.18 -22.10 -10.61
C GLY A 107 -7.69 -21.96 -10.92
N LEU A 108 -6.81 -22.04 -9.93
CA LEU A 108 -5.38 -21.99 -10.14
C LEU A 108 -4.80 -23.39 -10.32
N ASP A 109 -3.83 -23.52 -11.23
CA ASP A 109 -3.04 -24.73 -11.32
C ASP A 109 -2.35 -25.01 -9.98
N PRO A 110 -2.33 -26.27 -9.52
CA PRO A 110 -1.66 -26.61 -8.29
C PRO A 110 -0.22 -26.08 -8.30
N LEU A 111 0.18 -25.47 -7.19
CA LEU A 111 1.59 -25.12 -6.99
C LEU A 111 2.42 -26.38 -7.27
N SER A 112 3.53 -26.27 -7.96
CA SER A 112 4.47 -27.40 -8.03
C SER A 112 4.82 -27.81 -6.60
N PRO A 113 4.87 -29.12 -6.31
CA PRO A 113 5.26 -29.57 -4.96
C PRO A 113 6.54 -28.84 -4.55
N PRO A 114 6.64 -28.40 -3.26
CA PRO A 114 7.81 -27.67 -2.79
C PRO A 114 9.09 -28.35 -3.27
N GLY A 115 9.91 -27.59 -3.99
CA GLY A 115 11.19 -28.05 -4.50
C GLY A 115 12.24 -28.11 -3.39
N LYS A 116 13.50 -28.00 -3.77
CA LYS A 116 14.62 -28.07 -2.82
C LYS A 116 15.05 -26.71 -2.27
N GLY A 117 14.33 -25.60 -2.57
CA GLY A 117 14.72 -24.24 -2.23
C GLY A 117 14.49 -23.86 -0.76
N GLY A 118 13.59 -24.58 -0.09
CA GLY A 118 13.29 -24.37 1.32
C GLY A 118 12.39 -23.14 1.58
N VAL A 119 12.30 -22.76 2.86
CA VAL A 119 11.48 -21.62 3.32
C VAL A 119 12.38 -20.55 3.92
N ARG A 120 12.15 -19.31 3.54
CA ARG A 120 12.83 -18.16 4.15
C ARG A 120 11.86 -17.04 4.46
N ALA A 121 12.02 -16.40 5.63
CA ALA A 121 11.29 -15.18 5.95
C ALA A 121 11.77 -14.03 5.06
N VAL A 122 10.85 -13.17 4.64
CA VAL A 122 11.13 -11.98 3.85
C VAL A 122 10.68 -10.75 4.61
N GLY A 123 11.58 -9.77 4.65
CA GLY A 123 11.26 -8.44 5.11
C GLY A 123 11.00 -8.33 6.60
N ALA A 124 10.90 -7.09 7.05
CA ALA A 124 10.48 -6.73 8.38
C ALA A 124 9.22 -5.85 8.24
N GLU A 125 8.14 -6.43 7.72
CA GLU A 125 6.86 -5.73 7.65
C GLU A 125 6.37 -5.38 9.05
N GLN A 126 5.66 -4.26 9.16
CA GLN A 126 5.19 -3.79 10.46
C GLN A 126 3.83 -4.36 10.85
N SER A 127 3.00 -4.72 9.87
CA SER A 127 1.61 -5.20 10.06
C SER A 127 1.41 -6.67 9.70
N ASN A 128 2.24 -7.21 8.80
CA ASN A 128 2.15 -8.57 8.27
C ASN A 128 3.44 -9.34 8.52
N THR A 129 3.45 -10.61 8.15
CA THR A 129 4.68 -11.41 8.06
C THR A 129 4.67 -12.18 6.76
N SER A 130 5.83 -12.23 6.10
CA SER A 130 5.92 -12.83 4.78
C SER A 130 7.03 -13.86 4.71
N LEU A 131 6.85 -14.84 3.84
CA LEU A 131 7.87 -15.85 3.53
C LEU A 131 7.92 -16.13 2.03
N VAL A 132 9.03 -16.70 1.61
CA VAL A 132 9.19 -17.25 0.26
C VAL A 132 9.41 -18.74 0.35
N LEU A 133 8.62 -19.47 -0.43
CA LEU A 133 8.71 -20.92 -0.60
C LEU A 133 9.46 -21.21 -1.90
N ASP A 134 10.53 -22.00 -1.81
CA ASP A 134 11.32 -22.53 -2.94
C ASP A 134 11.79 -21.49 -3.98
N ASP A 135 11.94 -20.22 -3.56
CA ASP A 135 12.21 -19.08 -4.44
C ASP A 135 11.20 -18.91 -5.61
N ASP A 136 10.00 -19.45 -5.47
CA ASP A 136 8.93 -19.43 -6.47
C ASP A 136 7.66 -18.75 -5.97
N VAL A 137 7.31 -18.90 -4.69
CA VAL A 137 6.04 -18.39 -4.14
C VAL A 137 6.31 -17.49 -2.95
N PHE A 138 5.80 -16.28 -3.02
CA PHE A 138 5.72 -15.34 -1.90
C PHE A 138 4.38 -15.52 -1.20
N VAL A 139 4.39 -15.70 0.13
CA VAL A 139 3.18 -15.82 0.95
C VAL A 139 3.18 -14.71 1.99
N LYS A 140 2.12 -13.88 1.99
CA LYS A 140 1.87 -12.81 2.94
C LYS A 140 0.80 -13.23 3.94
N PHE A 141 1.16 -13.27 5.22
CA PHE A 141 0.25 -13.60 6.33
C PHE A 141 -0.26 -12.30 6.93
N PHE A 142 -1.56 -12.08 6.84
CA PHE A 142 -2.21 -10.97 7.51
C PHE A 142 -2.25 -11.27 9.01
N ARG A 143 -1.57 -10.47 9.82
CA ARG A 143 -1.52 -10.70 11.27
C ARG A 143 -2.70 -10.10 11.99
N ARG A 144 -3.06 -8.86 11.67
CA ARG A 144 -4.29 -8.23 12.10
C ARG A 144 -5.32 -8.42 11.02
N VAL A 145 -6.42 -9.09 11.35
CA VAL A 145 -7.46 -9.50 10.40
C VAL A 145 -8.81 -8.90 10.77
N ALA A 146 -9.73 -8.92 9.84
CA ALA A 146 -11.10 -8.48 10.03
C ALA A 146 -12.07 -9.43 9.31
N VAL A 147 -13.32 -9.45 9.71
CA VAL A 147 -14.37 -10.14 8.99
C VAL A 147 -14.58 -9.45 7.65
N GLY A 148 -14.64 -10.21 6.57
CA GLY A 148 -14.76 -9.74 5.19
C GLY A 148 -13.46 -9.92 4.39
N GLN A 149 -13.50 -9.52 3.13
CA GLN A 149 -12.40 -9.70 2.19
C GLN A 149 -11.30 -8.66 2.42
N ASN A 150 -10.05 -9.12 2.46
CA ASN A 150 -8.88 -8.24 2.49
C ASN A 150 -8.66 -7.64 1.09
N PRO A 151 -8.54 -6.30 0.94
CA PRO A 151 -8.40 -5.66 -0.36
C PRO A 151 -7.17 -6.12 -1.14
N ASP A 152 -6.07 -6.50 -0.48
CA ASP A 152 -4.87 -7.00 -1.15
C ASP A 152 -5.15 -8.35 -1.82
N LEU A 153 -5.78 -9.30 -1.11
CA LEU A 153 -6.19 -10.58 -1.69
C LEU A 153 -7.25 -10.40 -2.78
N GLU A 154 -8.28 -9.59 -2.51
CA GLU A 154 -9.40 -9.32 -3.41
C GLU A 154 -8.94 -8.77 -4.77
N LEU A 155 -8.11 -7.70 -4.76
CA LEU A 155 -7.61 -7.07 -5.99
C LEU A 155 -6.57 -7.94 -6.71
N ASN A 156 -5.66 -8.60 -6.00
CA ASN A 156 -4.70 -9.51 -6.65
C ASN A 156 -5.40 -10.67 -7.36
N ARG A 157 -6.47 -11.22 -6.77
CA ARG A 157 -7.29 -12.27 -7.38
C ARG A 157 -7.98 -11.75 -8.65
N LEU A 158 -8.65 -10.60 -8.56
CA LEU A 158 -9.30 -9.97 -9.70
C LEU A 158 -8.31 -9.71 -10.83
N LEU A 159 -7.22 -9.02 -10.56
CA LEU A 159 -6.22 -8.62 -11.55
C LEU A 159 -5.57 -9.84 -12.24
N THR A 160 -5.31 -10.91 -11.48
CA THR A 160 -4.81 -12.16 -12.04
C THR A 160 -5.83 -12.82 -12.96
N ASN A 161 -7.10 -12.89 -12.55
CA ASN A 161 -8.18 -13.51 -13.34
C ASN A 161 -8.46 -12.72 -14.63
N GLU A 162 -8.36 -11.39 -14.59
CA GLU A 162 -8.49 -10.50 -15.74
C GLU A 162 -7.22 -10.47 -16.63
N GLY A 163 -6.17 -11.20 -16.27
CA GLY A 163 -4.94 -11.29 -17.04
C GLY A 163 -4.08 -10.02 -17.01
N PHE A 164 -4.17 -9.23 -15.95
CA PHE A 164 -3.35 -8.03 -15.79
C PHE A 164 -1.88 -8.39 -15.55
N GLU A 165 -1.00 -8.07 -16.50
CA GLU A 165 0.39 -8.51 -16.51
C GLU A 165 1.32 -7.74 -15.54
N PHE A 166 0.85 -6.61 -14.97
CA PHE A 166 1.65 -5.73 -14.13
C PHE A 166 1.48 -5.96 -12.64
N VAL A 167 1.03 -7.15 -12.24
CA VAL A 167 1.05 -7.64 -10.85
C VAL A 167 1.70 -9.01 -10.81
N PRO A 168 2.34 -9.40 -9.70
CA PRO A 168 2.73 -10.79 -9.51
C PRO A 168 1.46 -11.66 -9.46
N PRO A 169 1.35 -12.72 -10.29
CA PRO A 169 0.14 -13.54 -10.32
C PRO A 169 -0.23 -14.13 -8.97
N HIS A 170 -1.49 -14.01 -8.55
CA HIS A 170 -2.07 -14.70 -7.40
C HIS A 170 -2.04 -16.21 -7.64
N VAL A 171 -1.58 -16.99 -6.66
CA VAL A 171 -1.44 -18.46 -6.77
C VAL A 171 -2.03 -19.24 -5.61
N GLY A 172 -2.49 -18.57 -4.55
CA GLY A 172 -3.11 -19.25 -3.41
C GLY A 172 -3.52 -18.31 -2.29
N GLU A 173 -4.27 -18.85 -1.34
CA GLU A 173 -4.81 -18.10 -0.20
C GLU A 173 -5.07 -19.01 0.99
N ILE A 174 -5.21 -18.42 2.18
CA ILE A 174 -5.76 -19.07 3.36
C ILE A 174 -6.95 -18.23 3.80
N VAL A 175 -8.12 -18.88 3.87
CA VAL A 175 -9.38 -18.23 4.28
C VAL A 175 -10.00 -19.05 5.41
N TYR A 176 -10.47 -18.38 6.45
CA TYR A 176 -11.28 -18.97 7.50
C TYR A 176 -12.75 -18.61 7.27
N GLU A 177 -13.59 -19.63 7.11
CA GLU A 177 -15.05 -19.49 6.98
C GLU A 177 -15.73 -19.92 8.28
N ARG A 178 -16.58 -19.05 8.84
CA ARG A 178 -17.32 -19.32 10.05
C ARG A 178 -18.58 -20.15 9.74
N ALA A 179 -18.89 -21.11 10.59
CA ALA A 179 -20.05 -21.97 10.40
C ALA A 179 -21.38 -21.32 10.84
N ASP A 180 -21.32 -20.33 11.74
CA ASP A 180 -22.49 -19.69 12.37
C ASP A 180 -23.08 -18.51 11.58
N GLU A 181 -22.34 -17.97 10.61
CA GLU A 181 -22.74 -16.83 9.80
C GLU A 181 -22.47 -17.12 8.31
N GLU A 182 -23.50 -17.44 7.57
CA GLU A 182 -23.40 -17.73 6.13
C GLU A 182 -22.77 -16.55 5.38
N GLY A 183 -21.62 -16.79 4.72
CA GLY A 183 -20.85 -15.78 4.00
C GLY A 183 -19.89 -14.95 4.85
N SER A 184 -19.72 -15.27 6.14
CA SER A 184 -18.73 -14.60 7.00
C SER A 184 -17.38 -15.31 6.88
N SER A 185 -16.43 -14.67 6.20
CA SER A 185 -15.05 -15.16 6.04
C SER A 185 -14.04 -14.17 6.60
N ILE A 186 -12.85 -14.67 6.89
CA ILE A 186 -11.68 -13.89 7.29
C ILE A 186 -10.52 -14.34 6.43
N ASP A 187 -9.95 -13.44 5.65
CA ASP A 187 -8.75 -13.70 4.88
C ASP A 187 -7.54 -13.71 5.82
N LEU A 188 -6.79 -14.81 5.82
CA LEU A 188 -5.66 -15.02 6.71
C LEU A 188 -4.31 -14.83 6.01
N ALA A 189 -4.22 -15.23 4.75
CA ALA A 189 -3.01 -15.07 3.94
C ALA A 189 -3.34 -15.12 2.45
N PHE A 190 -2.46 -14.54 1.64
CA PHE A 190 -2.46 -14.83 0.21
C PHE A 190 -1.06 -15.16 -0.29
N ALA A 191 -1.00 -15.87 -1.42
CA ALA A 191 0.22 -16.27 -2.09
C ALA A 191 0.24 -15.75 -3.52
N GLN A 192 1.40 -15.28 -3.96
CA GLN A 192 1.66 -14.82 -5.32
C GLN A 192 2.99 -15.36 -5.83
N ARG A 193 3.22 -15.30 -7.16
CA ARG A 193 4.53 -15.66 -7.71
C ARG A 193 5.61 -14.73 -7.14
N PHE A 194 6.71 -15.35 -6.70
CA PHE A 194 7.83 -14.58 -6.18
C PHE A 194 8.61 -13.89 -7.30
N VAL A 195 8.91 -12.63 -7.14
CA VAL A 195 9.64 -11.79 -8.10
C VAL A 195 11.11 -11.73 -7.69
N ALA A 196 11.90 -12.71 -8.14
CA ALA A 196 13.31 -12.85 -7.70
C ALA A 196 14.19 -11.66 -8.11
N ASP A 197 14.01 -11.13 -9.33
CA ASP A 197 14.82 -10.04 -9.89
C ASP A 197 14.19 -8.66 -9.68
N GLY A 198 13.19 -8.56 -8.81
CA GLY A 198 12.49 -7.32 -8.51
C GLY A 198 13.27 -6.43 -7.52
N VAL A 199 13.34 -5.15 -7.83
CA VAL A 199 13.86 -4.12 -6.92
C VAL A 199 12.70 -3.19 -6.56
N GLU A 200 12.46 -2.99 -5.27
CA GLU A 200 11.48 -2.03 -4.78
C GLU A 200 11.69 -0.66 -5.43
N GLY A 201 10.64 -0.06 -5.98
CA GLY A 201 10.73 1.18 -6.75
C GLY A 201 11.33 2.36 -5.97
N TRP A 202 11.07 2.42 -4.66
CA TRP A 202 11.71 3.39 -3.78
C TRP A 202 13.23 3.23 -3.77
N LYS A 203 13.73 2.00 -3.61
CA LYS A 203 15.19 1.72 -3.59
C LYS A 203 15.83 1.98 -4.95
N ASP A 204 15.18 1.60 -6.04
CA ASP A 204 15.66 1.87 -7.40
C ASP A 204 15.76 3.37 -7.66
N THR A 205 14.72 4.12 -7.31
CA THR A 205 14.68 5.58 -7.48
C THR A 205 15.74 6.28 -6.65
N LEU A 206 15.92 5.91 -5.38
CA LEU A 206 17.01 6.47 -4.56
C LEU A 206 18.39 6.18 -5.14
N ALA A 207 18.62 4.96 -5.63
CA ALA A 207 19.90 4.61 -6.27
C ALA A 207 20.15 5.44 -7.55
N ASN A 208 19.10 5.77 -8.30
CA ASN A 208 19.19 6.63 -9.47
C ASN A 208 19.47 8.09 -9.10
N LEU A 209 18.80 8.63 -8.08
CA LEU A 209 19.02 9.98 -7.57
C LEU A 209 20.44 10.17 -7.00
N ARG A 210 20.96 9.17 -6.28
CA ARG A 210 22.36 9.19 -5.82
C ARG A 210 23.32 9.32 -7.00
N ARG A 211 23.10 8.56 -8.09
CA ARG A 211 23.90 8.64 -9.31
C ARG A 211 23.78 10.01 -10.00
N LEU A 212 22.58 10.59 -10.04
CA LEU A 212 22.37 11.95 -10.53
C LEU A 212 23.22 12.94 -9.72
N TYR A 213 23.11 12.94 -8.39
CA TYR A 213 23.84 13.86 -7.54
C TYR A 213 25.36 13.67 -7.58
N ASP A 214 25.86 12.45 -7.82
CA ASP A 214 27.27 12.17 -8.06
C ASP A 214 27.74 12.74 -9.41
N ALA A 215 26.91 12.63 -10.43
CA ALA A 215 27.28 13.01 -11.80
C ALA A 215 27.30 14.53 -12.04
N VAL A 216 26.39 15.28 -11.39
CA VAL A 216 26.23 16.71 -11.66
C VAL A 216 27.36 17.57 -11.10
N GLY A 217 28.10 17.09 -10.07
CA GLY A 217 29.25 17.80 -9.52
C GLY A 217 28.94 19.27 -9.17
N ASP A 218 29.70 20.22 -9.70
CA ASP A 218 29.50 21.66 -9.55
C ASP A 218 28.83 22.30 -10.79
N ALA A 219 28.26 21.49 -11.68
CA ALA A 219 27.62 21.99 -12.88
C ALA A 219 26.36 22.82 -12.53
N PRO A 220 26.16 23.97 -13.18
CA PRO A 220 24.89 24.67 -13.11
C PRO A 220 23.81 23.85 -13.81
N ILE A 221 22.55 24.01 -13.36
CA ILE A 221 21.42 23.43 -14.06
C ILE A 221 21.07 24.29 -15.27
N GLU A 222 21.01 23.68 -16.45
CA GLU A 222 20.64 24.31 -17.71
C GLU A 222 19.49 23.53 -18.34
N ASP A 223 18.79 24.11 -19.33
CA ASP A 223 17.73 23.43 -20.04
C ASP A 223 18.23 22.12 -20.68
N GLY A 224 17.51 21.03 -20.44
CA GLY A 224 17.88 19.70 -20.92
C GLY A 224 18.89 18.93 -20.06
N SER A 225 19.48 19.56 -19.03
CA SER A 225 20.49 18.91 -18.16
C SER A 225 19.92 17.70 -17.43
N ILE A 226 18.65 17.73 -17.03
CA ILE A 226 18.00 16.61 -16.34
C ILE A 226 17.87 15.40 -17.24
N GLU A 227 17.48 15.58 -18.48
CA GLU A 227 17.40 14.50 -19.48
C GLU A 227 18.75 13.87 -19.75
N GLU A 228 19.81 14.66 -19.80
CA GLU A 228 21.17 14.17 -20.03
C GLU A 228 21.61 13.23 -18.89
N HIS A 229 21.38 13.61 -17.64
CA HIS A 229 21.88 12.89 -16.47
C HIS A 229 20.92 11.83 -15.94
N ALA A 230 19.60 11.99 -16.11
CA ALA A 230 18.57 11.14 -15.53
C ALA A 230 17.59 10.52 -16.55
N GLY A 231 17.81 10.69 -17.87
CA GLY A 231 16.87 10.30 -18.93
C GLY A 231 16.35 8.87 -18.85
N ARG A 232 17.22 7.89 -18.48
CA ARG A 232 16.79 6.50 -18.31
C ARG A 232 15.80 6.31 -17.15
N THR A 233 16.02 7.00 -16.04
CA THR A 233 15.12 6.94 -14.89
C THR A 233 13.80 7.61 -15.21
N LEU A 234 13.84 8.74 -15.90
CA LEU A 234 12.66 9.47 -16.33
C LEU A 234 11.82 8.65 -17.32
N THR A 235 12.46 7.93 -18.26
CA THR A 235 11.76 6.98 -19.15
C THR A 235 11.12 5.84 -18.36
N ALA A 236 11.78 5.33 -17.31
CA ALA A 236 11.18 4.31 -16.47
C ALA A 236 9.95 4.82 -15.69
N LEU A 237 9.96 6.07 -15.24
CA LEU A 237 8.80 6.69 -14.58
C LEU A 237 7.67 7.01 -15.57
N GLU A 238 7.99 7.30 -16.84
CA GLU A 238 7.00 7.37 -17.91
C GLU A 238 6.32 6.01 -18.13
N GLU A 239 7.09 4.91 -18.21
CA GLU A 239 6.55 3.54 -18.26
C GLU A 239 5.66 3.24 -17.04
N LEU A 240 6.02 3.73 -15.84
CA LEU A 240 5.20 3.58 -14.63
C LEU A 240 3.85 4.31 -14.75
N GLY A 241 3.83 5.47 -15.42
CA GLY A 241 2.60 6.19 -15.74
C GLY A 241 1.65 5.36 -16.61
N ASP A 242 2.18 4.73 -17.66
CA ASP A 242 1.41 3.83 -18.53
C ASP A 242 0.87 2.61 -17.75
N VAL A 243 1.69 1.99 -16.91
CA VAL A 243 1.28 0.84 -16.06
C VAL A 243 0.19 1.24 -15.07
N THR A 244 0.32 2.40 -14.42
CA THR A 244 -0.69 2.93 -13.49
C THR A 244 -2.02 3.19 -14.20
N ALA A 245 -1.98 3.81 -15.38
CA ALA A 245 -3.18 4.04 -16.19
C ALA A 245 -3.82 2.71 -16.63
N SER A 246 -3.03 1.72 -17.03
CA SER A 246 -3.53 0.40 -17.43
C SER A 246 -4.28 -0.31 -16.28
N LEU A 247 -3.80 -0.16 -15.02
CA LEU A 247 -4.53 -0.62 -13.84
C LEU A 247 -5.91 0.03 -13.75
N HIS A 248 -5.96 1.36 -13.86
CA HIS A 248 -7.21 2.11 -13.73
C HIS A 248 -8.16 1.88 -14.90
N VAL A 249 -7.64 1.69 -16.12
CA VAL A 249 -8.44 1.27 -17.29
C VAL A 249 -9.10 -0.08 -17.03
N LEU A 250 -8.37 -1.07 -16.50
CA LEU A 250 -8.96 -2.36 -16.15
C LEU A 250 -10.03 -2.21 -15.06
N LEU A 251 -9.72 -1.50 -13.98
CA LEU A 251 -10.64 -1.31 -12.84
C LEU A 251 -11.85 -0.41 -13.18
N SER A 252 -11.87 0.23 -14.34
CA SER A 252 -12.98 1.05 -14.84
C SER A 252 -13.92 0.31 -15.83
N ARG A 253 -13.72 -0.99 -16.06
CA ARG A 253 -14.57 -1.77 -16.95
C ARG A 253 -15.94 -2.02 -16.34
N GLU A 254 -17.00 -1.80 -17.10
CA GLU A 254 -18.39 -2.00 -16.67
C GLU A 254 -18.77 -3.49 -16.50
N GLU A 255 -18.03 -4.38 -17.17
CA GLU A 255 -18.25 -5.82 -17.14
C GLU A 255 -17.75 -6.50 -15.87
N LEU A 256 -17.03 -5.81 -15.01
CA LEU A 256 -16.57 -6.34 -13.73
C LEU A 256 -17.76 -6.64 -12.80
N GLU A 257 -17.57 -7.55 -11.85
CA GLU A 257 -18.54 -7.85 -10.82
C GLU A 257 -19.01 -6.57 -10.11
N VAL A 258 -20.25 -6.56 -9.63
CA VAL A 258 -20.92 -5.36 -9.04
C VAL A 258 -20.05 -4.66 -7.97
N GLU A 259 -19.28 -5.43 -7.21
CA GLU A 259 -18.40 -4.91 -6.16
C GLU A 259 -17.24 -4.08 -6.73
N PHE A 260 -16.82 -4.35 -7.97
CA PHE A 260 -15.75 -3.66 -8.68
C PHE A 260 -16.25 -2.68 -9.74
N ALA A 261 -17.49 -2.86 -10.22
CA ALA A 261 -18.07 -2.03 -11.29
C ALA A 261 -17.90 -0.53 -10.97
N PRO A 262 -17.48 0.29 -11.93
CA PRO A 262 -17.27 1.71 -11.71
C PRO A 262 -18.58 2.45 -11.41
N GLU A 263 -18.48 3.55 -10.68
CA GLU A 263 -19.60 4.40 -10.29
C GLU A 263 -19.31 5.87 -10.63
N PRO A 264 -20.28 6.67 -11.07
CA PRO A 264 -20.06 8.11 -11.20
C PRO A 264 -19.62 8.74 -9.87
N ALA A 265 -18.66 9.66 -9.92
CA ALA A 265 -18.33 10.49 -8.77
C ALA A 265 -19.41 11.57 -8.65
N GLU A 266 -20.23 11.46 -7.62
CA GLU A 266 -21.34 12.38 -7.37
C GLU A 266 -20.89 13.61 -6.57
N HIS A 267 -21.68 14.68 -6.60
CA HIS A 267 -21.42 15.89 -5.81
C HIS A 267 -21.28 15.60 -4.29
N SER A 268 -22.01 14.60 -3.78
CA SER A 268 -21.87 14.13 -2.39
C SER A 268 -20.47 13.56 -2.08
N ASP A 269 -19.83 12.92 -3.05
CA ASP A 269 -18.47 12.42 -2.91
C ASP A 269 -17.47 13.58 -2.86
N LEU A 270 -17.58 14.54 -3.79
CA LEU A 270 -16.72 15.73 -3.83
C LEU A 270 -16.80 16.51 -2.53
N LYS A 271 -18.02 16.69 -2.01
CA LYS A 271 -18.25 17.34 -0.73
C LYS A 271 -17.61 16.57 0.44
N SER A 272 -17.77 15.26 0.48
CA SER A 272 -17.16 14.42 1.52
C SER A 272 -15.62 14.46 1.48
N TRP A 273 -15.03 14.45 0.28
CA TRP A 273 -13.58 14.60 0.13
C TRP A 273 -13.12 15.99 0.58
N GLY A 274 -13.84 17.05 0.18
CA GLY A 274 -13.56 18.42 0.60
C GLY A 274 -13.67 18.61 2.12
N GLU A 275 -14.70 18.08 2.77
CA GLU A 275 -14.87 18.11 4.22
C GLU A 275 -13.70 17.43 4.94
N SER A 276 -13.25 16.24 4.48
CA SER A 276 -12.10 15.53 5.05
C SER A 276 -10.80 16.34 4.95
N ALA A 277 -10.57 16.99 3.81
CA ALA A 277 -9.40 17.84 3.61
C ALA A 277 -9.45 19.10 4.49
N ARG A 278 -10.62 19.76 4.61
CA ARG A 278 -10.84 20.92 5.52
C ARG A 278 -10.59 20.53 6.98
N ASP A 279 -11.07 19.36 7.41
CA ASP A 279 -10.81 18.87 8.76
C ASP A 279 -9.31 18.67 9.01
N SER A 280 -8.57 18.17 8.02
CA SER A 280 -7.11 18.02 8.09
C SER A 280 -6.43 19.39 8.16
N LEU A 281 -6.82 20.33 7.31
CA LEU A 281 -6.34 21.71 7.30
C LEU A 281 -6.58 22.39 8.66
N HIS A 282 -7.81 22.34 9.18
CA HIS A 282 -8.17 22.97 10.44
C HIS A 282 -7.41 22.37 11.63
N ARG A 283 -7.15 21.05 11.62
CA ARG A 283 -6.30 20.41 12.64
C ARG A 283 -4.86 20.94 12.61
N LEU A 284 -4.29 21.16 11.43
CA LEU A 284 -2.93 21.71 11.29
C LEU A 284 -2.85 23.17 11.73
N VAL A 285 -3.84 24.00 11.35
CA VAL A 285 -3.98 25.39 11.82
C VAL A 285 -4.11 25.43 13.34
N ALA A 286 -4.99 24.61 13.93
CA ALA A 286 -5.16 24.52 15.37
C ALA A 286 -3.89 24.04 16.12
N ARG A 287 -2.99 23.32 15.44
CA ARG A 287 -1.66 22.95 15.96
C ARG A 287 -0.61 24.06 15.81
N GLY A 288 -0.96 25.20 15.18
CA GLY A 288 -0.10 26.36 15.01
C GLY A 288 0.97 26.18 13.94
N VAL A 289 0.69 25.45 12.86
CA VAL A 289 1.60 25.30 11.71
C VAL A 289 1.50 26.57 10.87
N LYS A 290 2.41 27.52 11.08
CA LYS A 290 2.36 28.87 10.52
C LYS A 290 2.33 28.88 8.99
N GLU A 291 3.14 28.06 8.36
CA GLU A 291 3.22 27.94 6.91
C GLU A 291 1.86 27.52 6.32
N ILE A 292 1.07 26.73 7.06
CA ILE A 292 -0.28 26.32 6.64
C ILE A 292 -1.27 27.44 6.94
N GLU A 293 -1.16 28.15 8.07
CA GLU A 293 -2.01 29.32 8.38
C GLU A 293 -1.91 30.39 7.28
N GLU A 294 -0.71 30.65 6.76
CA GLU A 294 -0.44 31.63 5.70
C GLU A 294 -1.13 31.29 4.36
N VAL A 295 -1.29 30.03 4.05
CA VAL A 295 -1.87 29.55 2.78
C VAL A 295 -3.25 28.92 2.92
N ALA A 296 -3.83 28.93 4.13
CA ALA A 296 -5.10 28.26 4.43
C ALA A 296 -6.23 28.69 3.48
N THR A 297 -6.38 30.01 3.25
CA THR A 297 -7.42 30.56 2.34
C THR A 297 -7.22 30.08 0.89
N ALA A 298 -5.99 29.94 0.43
CA ALA A 298 -5.72 29.43 -0.92
C ALA A 298 -6.03 27.93 -1.03
N ILE A 299 -5.74 27.14 0.02
CA ILE A 299 -6.13 25.72 0.10
C ILE A 299 -7.66 25.60 0.10
N GLU A 300 -8.38 26.37 0.91
CA GLU A 300 -9.85 26.41 0.93
C GLU A 300 -10.42 26.69 -0.47
N SER A 301 -9.84 27.66 -1.20
CA SER A 301 -10.27 27.96 -2.57
C SER A 301 -10.09 26.78 -3.52
N ARG A 302 -9.05 25.96 -3.36
CA ARG A 302 -8.86 24.73 -4.17
C ARG A 302 -9.87 23.65 -3.81
N ILE A 303 -10.25 23.55 -2.53
CA ILE A 303 -11.31 22.65 -2.08
C ILE A 303 -12.67 23.10 -2.63
N ASP A 304 -12.97 24.40 -2.60
CA ASP A 304 -14.20 24.94 -3.16
C ASP A 304 -14.31 24.65 -4.68
N LEU A 305 -13.20 24.81 -5.43
CA LEU A 305 -13.14 24.47 -6.86
C LEU A 305 -13.48 23.00 -7.12
N LEU A 306 -12.98 22.07 -6.28
CA LEU A 306 -13.34 20.66 -6.39
C LEU A 306 -14.85 20.46 -6.24
N GLU A 307 -15.47 21.07 -5.21
CA GLU A 307 -16.90 20.88 -4.91
C GLU A 307 -17.81 21.47 -5.98
N GLU A 308 -17.32 22.42 -6.77
CA GLU A 308 -18.05 23.06 -7.88
C GLU A 308 -17.89 22.32 -9.22
N LEU A 309 -17.09 21.25 -9.30
CA LEU A 309 -16.88 20.51 -10.55
C LEU A 309 -18.21 19.90 -11.05
N PRO A 310 -18.58 20.16 -12.32
CA PRO A 310 -19.80 19.58 -12.91
C PRO A 310 -19.66 18.11 -13.23
N ASP A 311 -18.44 17.61 -13.41
CA ASP A 311 -18.07 16.24 -13.73
C ASP A 311 -16.71 15.93 -13.07
N ALA A 312 -16.66 14.86 -12.29
CA ALA A 312 -15.45 14.37 -11.63
C ALA A 312 -15.04 12.96 -12.10
N GLY A 313 -15.66 12.47 -13.18
CA GLY A 313 -15.42 11.15 -13.74
C GLY A 313 -16.01 10.02 -12.90
N LEU A 314 -15.35 8.87 -12.92
CA LEU A 314 -15.81 7.67 -12.21
C LEU A 314 -14.98 7.41 -10.95
N LYS A 315 -15.63 6.82 -9.96
CA LYS A 315 -15.01 6.13 -8.83
C LYS A 315 -14.84 4.65 -9.19
N THR A 316 -13.65 4.14 -8.94
CA THR A 316 -13.31 2.72 -9.12
C THR A 316 -12.69 2.19 -7.84
N ARG A 317 -12.46 0.89 -7.76
CA ARG A 317 -11.48 0.38 -6.81
C ARG A 317 -10.11 0.96 -7.21
N ILE A 318 -9.31 1.31 -6.25
CA ILE A 318 -7.98 1.90 -6.44
C ILE A 318 -6.98 1.17 -5.56
N HIS A 319 -5.70 1.43 -5.74
CA HIS A 319 -4.66 0.93 -4.83
C HIS A 319 -4.83 1.50 -3.41
N GLY A 320 -5.12 2.79 -3.29
CA GLY A 320 -5.47 3.47 -2.05
C GLY A 320 -4.30 3.94 -1.18
N ASP A 321 -3.08 3.41 -1.39
CA ASP A 321 -1.83 3.90 -0.78
C ASP A 321 -0.67 3.81 -1.79
N TYR A 322 -0.86 4.38 -2.97
CA TYR A 322 0.02 4.20 -4.11
C TYR A 322 1.23 5.14 -4.08
N HIS A 323 2.42 4.58 -3.99
CA HIS A 323 3.70 5.30 -3.97
C HIS A 323 4.85 4.40 -4.44
N LEU A 324 6.07 4.94 -4.56
CA LEU A 324 7.25 4.20 -5.04
C LEU A 324 7.59 2.93 -4.23
N GLY A 325 7.15 2.83 -2.98
CA GLY A 325 7.31 1.62 -2.16
C GLY A 325 6.34 0.49 -2.56
N GLN A 326 5.29 0.79 -3.30
CA GLN A 326 4.25 -0.16 -3.71
C GLN A 326 4.40 -0.63 -5.17
N VAL A 327 5.57 -0.39 -5.75
CA VAL A 327 5.92 -0.87 -7.08
C VAL A 327 7.29 -1.52 -7.07
N MET A 328 7.50 -2.49 -7.96
CA MET A 328 8.77 -3.18 -8.15
C MET A 328 9.29 -2.94 -9.57
N ARG A 329 10.54 -2.49 -9.68
CA ARG A 329 11.25 -2.46 -10.95
C ARG A 329 11.73 -3.87 -11.31
N VAL A 330 11.36 -4.33 -12.48
CA VAL A 330 11.77 -5.63 -13.04
C VAL A 330 12.41 -5.44 -14.41
N PRO A 331 13.13 -6.43 -14.98
CA PRO A 331 13.77 -6.28 -16.30
C PRO A 331 12.80 -5.91 -17.43
N ARG A 332 11.51 -6.21 -17.31
CA ARG A 332 10.47 -5.95 -18.32
C ARG A 332 9.58 -4.74 -18.03
N GLY A 333 9.91 -3.91 -17.05
CA GLY A 333 9.10 -2.74 -16.68
C GLY A 333 8.81 -2.67 -15.19
N TRP A 334 7.55 -2.53 -14.80
CA TRP A 334 7.09 -2.37 -13.44
C TRP A 334 6.04 -3.40 -13.06
N LEU A 335 6.01 -3.78 -11.78
CA LEU A 335 4.91 -4.50 -11.16
C LEU A 335 4.36 -3.67 -10.02
N ILE A 336 3.04 -3.72 -9.83
CA ILE A 336 2.33 -3.11 -8.70
C ILE A 336 2.11 -4.19 -7.64
N ILE A 337 2.30 -3.85 -6.38
CA ILE A 337 2.20 -4.76 -5.24
C ILE A 337 1.47 -4.08 -4.08
N ASP A 338 0.96 -4.87 -3.11
CA ASP A 338 0.47 -4.39 -1.80
C ASP A 338 -0.78 -3.49 -1.86
N PHE A 339 -1.89 -4.05 -2.34
CA PHE A 339 -3.19 -3.37 -2.49
C PHE A 339 -3.99 -3.24 -1.18
N GLU A 340 -3.33 -3.21 -0.02
CA GLU A 340 -4.02 -3.10 1.28
C GLU A 340 -4.71 -1.75 1.50
N GLY A 341 -4.34 -0.72 0.77
CA GLY A 341 -4.72 0.66 1.07
C GLY A 341 -4.06 1.19 2.35
N GLU A 342 -4.50 2.35 2.85
CA GLU A 342 -3.91 2.96 4.06
C GLU A 342 -4.23 2.12 5.32
N PRO A 343 -3.22 1.56 6.03
CA PRO A 343 -3.46 0.63 7.15
C PRO A 343 -4.21 1.23 8.35
N ALA A 344 -4.23 2.57 8.47
CA ALA A 344 -4.92 3.28 9.54
C ALA A 344 -6.44 3.36 9.33
N ARG A 345 -6.94 3.07 8.11
CA ARG A 345 -8.36 3.13 7.76
C ARG A 345 -9.08 1.82 8.06
N ALA A 346 -10.39 1.91 8.31
CA ALA A 346 -11.26 0.74 8.46
C ALA A 346 -11.32 -0.08 7.15
N LEU A 347 -11.67 -1.37 7.25
CA LEU A 347 -11.72 -2.27 6.09
C LEU A 347 -12.67 -1.75 4.99
N GLU A 348 -13.85 -1.28 5.38
CA GLU A 348 -14.83 -0.73 4.45
C GLU A 348 -14.29 0.50 3.69
N GLU A 349 -13.56 1.39 4.38
CA GLU A 349 -12.93 2.56 3.75
C GLU A 349 -11.83 2.18 2.77
N ARG A 350 -11.03 1.14 3.10
CA ARG A 350 -9.97 0.64 2.23
C ARG A 350 -10.53 -0.04 0.97
N ARG A 351 -11.75 -0.60 1.05
CA ARG A 351 -12.47 -1.21 -0.06
C ARG A 351 -13.36 -0.23 -0.82
N ALA A 352 -13.56 0.97 -0.32
CA ALA A 352 -14.39 1.98 -0.97
C ALA A 352 -13.82 2.41 -2.33
N LYS A 353 -14.72 2.59 -3.30
CA LYS A 353 -14.36 3.16 -4.60
C LYS A 353 -13.99 4.64 -4.45
N HIS A 354 -12.99 5.07 -5.19
CA HIS A 354 -12.49 6.45 -5.15
C HIS A 354 -12.05 6.90 -6.56
N SER A 355 -11.77 8.19 -6.74
CA SER A 355 -11.16 8.67 -7.98
C SER A 355 -9.78 8.03 -8.21
N PRO A 356 -9.50 7.44 -9.38
CA PRO A 356 -8.18 6.92 -9.74
C PRO A 356 -7.06 7.97 -9.68
N LEU A 357 -7.40 9.26 -9.83
CA LEU A 357 -6.44 10.35 -9.72
C LEU A 357 -5.82 10.48 -8.33
N LYS A 358 -6.44 9.91 -7.28
CA LYS A 358 -5.86 9.85 -5.94
C LYS A 358 -4.57 9.01 -5.91
N ASP A 359 -4.54 7.87 -6.58
CA ASP A 359 -3.34 7.05 -6.71
C ASP A 359 -2.26 7.78 -7.53
N ALA A 360 -2.65 8.42 -8.65
CA ALA A 360 -1.71 9.21 -9.45
C ALA A 360 -1.05 10.34 -8.63
N ALA A 361 -1.85 11.06 -7.83
CA ALA A 361 -1.34 12.10 -6.92
C ALA A 361 -0.42 11.53 -5.84
N GLY A 362 -0.77 10.37 -5.25
CA GLY A 362 0.08 9.67 -4.27
C GLY A 362 1.46 9.31 -4.84
N MET A 363 1.50 8.77 -6.06
CA MET A 363 2.75 8.46 -6.75
C MET A 363 3.58 9.72 -7.01
N VAL A 364 2.97 10.78 -7.51
CA VAL A 364 3.64 12.07 -7.73
C VAL A 364 4.24 12.62 -6.43
N ARG A 365 3.51 12.56 -5.33
CA ARG A 365 4.01 12.94 -4.02
C ARG A 365 5.25 12.15 -3.60
N SER A 366 5.29 10.85 -3.92
CA SER A 366 6.43 10.00 -3.59
C SER A 366 7.73 10.39 -4.32
N PHE A 367 7.66 11.05 -5.48
CA PHE A 367 8.84 11.58 -6.17
C PHE A 367 9.50 12.71 -5.38
N ALA A 368 8.73 13.63 -4.82
CA ALA A 368 9.22 14.69 -3.95
C ALA A 368 9.97 14.13 -2.73
N TYR A 369 9.39 13.10 -2.12
CA TYR A 369 10.03 12.40 -1.01
C TYR A 369 11.33 11.72 -1.42
N ALA A 370 11.38 11.05 -2.57
CA ALA A 370 12.58 10.38 -3.05
C ALA A 370 13.73 11.37 -3.32
N ALA A 371 13.44 12.49 -4.01
CA ALA A 371 14.42 13.53 -4.29
C ALA A 371 15.00 14.10 -2.98
N THR A 372 14.13 14.41 -2.01
CA THR A 372 14.56 14.95 -0.71
C THR A 372 15.30 13.91 0.13
N ALA A 373 14.86 12.64 0.12
CA ALA A 373 15.52 11.55 0.86
C ALA A 373 16.97 11.36 0.40
N ALA A 374 17.17 11.31 -0.92
CA ALA A 374 18.51 11.19 -1.49
C ALA A 374 19.42 12.40 -1.16
N LEU A 375 18.82 13.57 -0.97
CA LEU A 375 19.52 14.77 -0.52
C LEU A 375 19.94 14.68 0.96
N PHE A 376 19.03 14.27 1.84
CA PHE A 376 19.30 14.08 3.27
C PHE A 376 20.42 13.06 3.56
N GLU A 377 20.60 12.08 2.68
CA GLU A 377 21.70 11.12 2.79
C GLU A 377 23.09 11.76 2.56
N ARG A 378 23.15 12.95 1.95
CA ARG A 378 24.40 13.62 1.54
C ARG A 378 24.71 14.84 2.36
N ALA A 379 23.69 15.63 2.68
CA ALA A 379 23.86 16.92 3.32
C ALA A 379 22.64 17.30 4.15
N SER A 380 22.84 18.22 5.07
CA SER A 380 21.77 18.84 5.84
C SER A 380 21.32 20.18 5.21
N PRO A 381 20.05 20.57 5.37
CA PRO A 381 19.57 21.87 4.92
C PRO A 381 20.44 23.03 5.40
N GLY A 382 20.83 23.89 4.45
CA GLY A 382 21.71 25.04 4.72
C GLY A 382 23.21 24.78 4.55
N GLU A 383 23.63 23.53 4.35
CA GLU A 383 25.00 23.21 3.96
C GLU A 383 25.26 23.57 2.49
N PRO A 384 26.52 23.89 2.12
CA PRO A 384 26.85 24.24 0.73
C PRO A 384 26.46 23.14 -0.29
N GLU A 385 26.65 21.88 0.06
CA GLU A 385 26.31 20.75 -0.80
C GLU A 385 24.79 20.65 -0.97
N TRP A 386 23.99 20.86 0.09
CA TRP A 386 22.53 20.93 -0.01
C TRP A 386 22.11 22.02 -1.01
N THR A 387 22.60 23.25 -0.81
CA THR A 387 22.25 24.40 -1.65
C THR A 387 22.59 24.18 -3.11
N ARG A 388 23.66 23.43 -3.38
CA ARG A 388 24.08 23.08 -4.74
C ARG A 388 23.20 22.01 -5.39
N LEU A 389 22.78 20.99 -4.64
CA LEU A 389 22.08 19.82 -5.18
C LEU A 389 20.55 19.96 -5.16
N GLU A 390 19.99 20.77 -4.25
CA GLU A 390 18.54 20.96 -4.14
C GLU A 390 17.87 21.40 -5.45
N PRO A 391 18.42 22.33 -6.27
CA PRO A 391 17.85 22.66 -7.57
C PRO A 391 17.76 21.45 -8.53
N TRP A 392 18.75 20.56 -8.51
CA TRP A 392 18.75 19.34 -9.31
C TRP A 392 17.67 18.36 -8.85
N GLY A 393 17.48 18.22 -7.55
CA GLY A 393 16.40 17.40 -6.97
C GLY A 393 15.02 17.91 -7.37
N ARG A 394 14.81 19.22 -7.34
CA ARG A 394 13.56 19.86 -7.75
C ARG A 394 13.28 19.67 -9.23
N ALA A 395 14.26 19.94 -10.09
CA ALA A 395 14.09 19.78 -11.53
C ALA A 395 13.84 18.31 -11.92
N TRP A 396 14.51 17.36 -11.23
CA TRP A 396 14.23 15.94 -11.42
C TRP A 396 12.78 15.58 -11.02
N GLU A 397 12.31 16.07 -9.88
CA GLU A 397 10.94 15.84 -9.38
C GLU A 397 9.90 16.40 -10.36
N GLU A 398 10.08 17.62 -10.86
CA GLU A 398 9.20 18.26 -11.83
C GLU A 398 9.13 17.47 -13.13
N THR A 399 10.28 17.11 -13.70
CA THR A 399 10.35 16.32 -14.94
C THR A 399 9.77 14.92 -14.76
N ALA A 400 10.02 14.28 -13.60
CA ALA A 400 9.44 12.97 -13.27
C ALA A 400 7.91 13.04 -13.20
N ARG A 401 7.38 14.06 -12.52
CA ARG A 401 5.93 14.31 -12.45
C ARG A 401 5.34 14.53 -13.84
N GLU A 402 5.92 15.40 -14.63
CA GLU A 402 5.44 15.72 -15.99
C GLU A 402 5.40 14.46 -16.87
N ARG A 403 6.48 13.68 -16.92
CA ARG A 403 6.54 12.46 -17.73
C ARG A 403 5.58 11.38 -17.26
N PHE A 404 5.52 11.14 -15.95
CA PHE A 404 4.57 10.18 -15.37
C PHE A 404 3.13 10.57 -15.69
N LEU A 405 2.72 11.81 -15.43
CA LEU A 405 1.35 12.26 -15.70
C LEU A 405 1.02 12.32 -17.20
N ALA A 406 1.97 12.71 -18.05
CA ALA A 406 1.76 12.70 -19.49
C ALA A 406 1.49 11.29 -20.02
N ALA A 407 2.24 10.29 -19.55
CA ALA A 407 2.03 8.89 -19.90
C ALA A 407 0.70 8.38 -19.32
N TYR A 408 0.45 8.64 -18.03
CA TYR A 408 -0.79 8.27 -17.36
C TYR A 408 -2.02 8.80 -18.12
N LEU A 409 -2.08 10.08 -18.41
CA LEU A 409 -3.20 10.70 -19.13
C LEU A 409 -3.34 10.17 -20.56
N ARG A 410 -2.23 9.92 -21.24
CA ARG A 410 -2.23 9.33 -22.60
C ARG A 410 -2.89 7.96 -22.61
N THR A 411 -2.50 7.07 -21.71
CA THR A 411 -3.01 5.70 -21.64
C THR A 411 -4.42 5.65 -21.03
N SER A 412 -4.76 6.57 -20.13
CA SER A 412 -6.11 6.69 -19.55
C SER A 412 -7.22 6.95 -20.57
N HIS A 413 -6.88 7.43 -21.78
CA HIS A 413 -7.85 7.59 -22.87
C HIS A 413 -8.44 6.26 -23.38
N GLU A 414 -7.83 5.12 -23.05
CA GLU A 414 -8.38 3.79 -23.35
C GLU A 414 -9.57 3.42 -22.45
N GLY A 415 -9.74 4.14 -21.31
CA GLY A 415 -10.86 4.02 -20.38
C GLY A 415 -11.68 5.33 -20.32
N SER A 416 -12.87 5.25 -19.78
CA SER A 416 -13.79 6.41 -19.68
C SER A 416 -13.94 6.91 -18.24
N PHE A 417 -12.93 6.72 -17.40
CA PHE A 417 -13.03 7.03 -15.97
C PHE A 417 -12.63 8.46 -15.59
N LEU A 418 -11.89 9.15 -16.46
CA LEU A 418 -11.52 10.56 -16.23
C LEU A 418 -12.62 11.51 -16.73
N PRO A 419 -12.77 12.70 -16.10
CA PRO A 419 -13.59 13.76 -16.66
C PRO A 419 -13.19 14.10 -18.09
N ALA A 420 -14.15 14.52 -18.90
CA ALA A 420 -13.85 14.95 -20.28
C ALA A 420 -13.08 16.27 -20.33
N ASP A 421 -13.28 17.13 -19.34
CA ASP A 421 -12.63 18.44 -19.21
C ASP A 421 -11.25 18.31 -18.56
N ARG A 422 -10.22 18.86 -19.24
CA ARG A 422 -8.86 18.87 -18.72
C ARG A 422 -8.69 19.71 -17.46
N ASP A 423 -9.44 20.80 -17.34
CA ASP A 423 -9.38 21.65 -16.14
C ASP A 423 -9.96 20.92 -14.93
N ALA A 424 -11.00 20.10 -15.13
CA ALA A 424 -11.51 19.23 -14.08
C ALA A 424 -10.48 18.17 -13.65
N ILE A 425 -9.74 17.57 -14.60
CA ILE A 425 -8.64 16.63 -14.28
C ILE A 425 -7.55 17.33 -13.46
N ASN A 426 -7.15 18.54 -13.86
CA ASN A 426 -6.14 19.32 -13.14
C ASN A 426 -6.61 19.69 -11.73
N ALA A 427 -7.86 20.14 -11.58
CA ALA A 427 -8.44 20.48 -10.28
C ALA A 427 -8.49 19.28 -9.33
N LEU A 428 -8.85 18.09 -9.83
CA LEU A 428 -8.83 16.84 -9.06
C LEU A 428 -7.40 16.44 -8.63
N LEU A 429 -6.44 16.52 -9.56
CA LEU A 429 -5.03 16.23 -9.24
C LEU A 429 -4.49 17.19 -8.19
N ASP A 430 -4.71 18.50 -8.37
CA ASP A 430 -4.28 19.52 -7.41
C ASP A 430 -4.90 19.28 -6.03
N PHE A 431 -6.19 18.94 -5.99
CA PHE A 431 -6.88 18.61 -4.75
C PHE A 431 -6.26 17.40 -4.06
N PHE A 432 -6.04 16.28 -4.77
CA PHE A 432 -5.48 15.07 -4.14
C PHE A 432 -4.01 15.24 -3.77
N GLU A 433 -3.22 16.04 -4.49
CA GLU A 433 -1.85 16.40 -4.09
C GLU A 433 -1.87 17.22 -2.78
N ILE A 434 -2.83 18.16 -2.61
CA ILE A 434 -3.01 18.93 -1.38
C ILE A 434 -3.49 18.04 -0.23
N ASP A 435 -4.53 17.22 -0.45
CA ASP A 435 -5.09 16.32 0.59
C ASP A 435 -4.01 15.39 1.15
N LYS A 436 -3.23 14.74 0.27
CA LYS A 436 -2.12 13.89 0.68
C LYS A 436 -1.04 14.69 1.42
N ALA A 437 -0.71 15.89 0.97
CA ALA A 437 0.28 16.74 1.63
C ALA A 437 -0.17 17.20 3.04
N LEU A 438 -1.45 17.52 3.23
CA LEU A 438 -2.00 17.84 4.56
C LEU A 438 -1.89 16.65 5.52
N TYR A 439 -2.19 15.45 5.04
CA TYR A 439 -1.99 14.21 5.82
C TYR A 439 -0.51 14.02 6.18
N GLU A 440 0.40 14.14 5.20
CA GLU A 440 1.84 14.00 5.35
C GLU A 440 2.40 14.98 6.39
N ILE A 441 1.97 16.26 6.39
CA ILE A 441 2.38 17.25 7.40
C ILE A 441 2.04 16.77 8.80
N GLY A 442 0.81 16.29 9.00
CA GLY A 442 0.37 15.76 10.29
C GLY A 442 1.23 14.58 10.78
N TYR A 443 1.57 13.69 9.86
CA TYR A 443 2.43 12.53 10.11
C TYR A 443 3.87 12.95 10.44
N GLU A 444 4.47 13.80 9.60
CA GLU A 444 5.88 14.22 9.77
C GLU A 444 6.09 15.03 11.05
N LEU A 445 5.18 15.93 11.41
CA LEU A 445 5.24 16.66 12.68
C LEU A 445 5.29 15.75 13.91
N SER A 446 4.74 14.56 13.79
CA SER A 446 4.68 13.60 14.89
C SER A 446 5.86 12.62 14.91
N HIS A 447 6.53 12.38 13.76
CA HIS A 447 7.54 11.34 13.60
C HIS A 447 8.89 11.86 13.13
N ARG A 448 8.94 12.82 12.19
CA ARG A 448 10.16 13.31 11.54
C ARG A 448 10.03 14.81 11.20
N PRO A 449 10.04 15.72 12.20
CA PRO A 449 9.70 17.14 11.99
C PRO A 449 10.53 17.84 10.90
N GLU A 450 11.77 17.41 10.66
CA GLU A 450 12.63 17.94 9.61
C GLU A 450 12.13 17.63 8.18
N TRP A 451 11.25 16.64 8.03
CA TRP A 451 10.64 16.25 6.74
C TRP A 451 9.41 17.06 6.37
N VAL A 452 8.83 17.84 7.29
CA VAL A 452 7.64 18.68 7.05
C VAL A 452 7.83 19.62 5.86
N ARG A 453 9.06 20.01 5.56
CA ARG A 453 9.39 20.83 4.39
C ARG A 453 8.94 20.22 3.06
N VAL A 454 8.92 18.89 2.94
CA VAL A 454 8.55 18.19 1.69
C VAL A 454 7.08 18.43 1.34
N PRO A 455 6.11 18.11 2.22
CA PRO A 455 4.71 18.39 1.92
C PRO A 455 4.39 19.89 1.86
N LEU A 456 5.03 20.74 2.65
CA LEU A 456 4.87 22.19 2.56
C LEU A 456 5.28 22.73 1.19
N HIS A 457 6.43 22.30 0.67
CA HIS A 457 6.86 22.68 -0.67
C HIS A 457 5.89 22.15 -1.75
N GLY A 458 5.36 20.93 -1.57
CA GLY A 458 4.34 20.37 -2.45
C GLY A 458 3.08 21.24 -2.53
N ILE A 459 2.56 21.71 -1.40
CA ILE A 459 1.41 22.62 -1.35
C ILE A 459 1.74 23.93 -2.08
N SER A 460 2.89 24.55 -1.76
CA SER A 460 3.28 25.80 -2.42
C SER A 460 3.30 25.66 -3.94
N ARG A 461 3.86 24.59 -4.45
CA ARG A 461 3.88 24.31 -5.91
C ARG A 461 2.50 24.16 -6.54
N VAL A 462 1.58 23.47 -5.85
CA VAL A 462 0.21 23.33 -6.35
C VAL A 462 -0.48 24.69 -6.38
N LEU A 463 -0.27 25.53 -5.37
CA LEU A 463 -0.87 26.85 -5.28
C LEU A 463 -0.28 27.86 -6.29
N GLU A 464 0.99 27.69 -6.68
CA GLU A 464 1.66 28.50 -7.70
C GLU A 464 1.23 28.18 -9.13
N ARG A 465 0.64 26.98 -9.37
CA ARG A 465 0.02 26.65 -10.66
C ARG A 465 -1.22 27.53 -10.82
N GLU A 466 -1.09 28.65 -11.55
CA GLU A 466 -2.25 29.43 -11.97
C GLU A 466 -3.22 28.53 -12.74
N GLY A 467 -4.52 28.66 -12.45
CA GLY A 467 -5.53 27.90 -13.18
C GLY A 467 -5.39 28.15 -14.67
N SER A 468 -4.79 27.19 -15.34
CA SER A 468 -4.59 27.19 -16.80
C SER A 468 -5.83 26.65 -17.48
#